data_4631ada0b6b1db0404060b3118acf40a
#
_entry.id   4631ada0b6b1db0404060b3118acf40a
#
_cell.length_a   1.000
_cell.length_b   1.000
_cell.length_c   1.000
_cell.angle_alpha   90.00
_cell.angle_beta   90.00
_cell.angle_gamma   90.00
#
_symmetry.space_group_name_H-M   'P 1'
#
loop_
_entity.id
_entity.type
_entity.pdbx_description
1 polymer ?
#
loop_
_entity_poly.entity_id
_entity_poly.type
_entity_poly.pdbx_seq_one_letter_code
_entity_poly.pdbx_strand_id
1 'polypeptide(L)'
;ACRMGGDEFLLFLPQVNTEQAENTVSNVIEQFKEIIQDDSETHFAALSAGMLMCTRNDTFADAYAKADKALYYVKQNGKNNYSWYNQIHYGNTANTSLDLKQIANSLQKSGSYSGALHLEYRDFTRQYEYIHQLMTRNQWNCYLVMVTMETVQDTLPYIEEIEEALDHMGEAIQ
;
A
#
# COMPACT_ATOMS: atom_id res chain seq x y z
N ALA A 1 4.27 -5.74 -4.72
CA ALA A 1 4.44 -4.43 -4.08
C ALA A 1 5.18 -3.47 -5.02
N CYS A 2 5.05 -2.19 -4.78
CA CYS A 2 5.77 -1.14 -5.48
C CYS A 2 6.01 0.02 -4.51
N ARG A 3 7.25 0.52 -4.45
CA ARG A 3 7.55 1.77 -3.77
C ARG A 3 7.31 2.92 -4.74
N MET A 4 6.47 3.87 -4.35
CA MET A 4 6.11 5.02 -5.18
C MET A 4 7.14 6.15 -5.08
N GLY A 5 7.71 6.32 -3.92
CA GLY A 5 8.73 7.32 -3.60
C GLY A 5 8.65 7.74 -2.13
N GLY A 6 9.76 8.15 -1.56
CA GLY A 6 9.77 8.49 -0.14
C GLY A 6 9.33 7.32 0.73
N ASP A 7 8.25 7.52 1.44
CA ASP A 7 7.62 6.63 2.41
C ASP A 7 6.33 5.97 1.90
N GLU A 8 6.02 6.08 0.59
CA GLU A 8 4.78 5.57 0.01
C GLU A 8 4.99 4.25 -0.74
N PHE A 9 4.16 3.26 -0.42
CA PHE A 9 4.15 1.94 -1.04
C PHE A 9 2.76 1.59 -1.56
N LEU A 10 2.70 0.82 -2.64
CA LEU A 10 1.48 0.22 -3.18
C LEU A 10 1.58 -1.30 -3.12
N LEU A 11 0.51 -1.92 -2.64
CA LEU A 11 0.33 -3.35 -2.66
C LEU A 11 -0.87 -3.68 -3.54
N PHE A 12 -0.72 -4.67 -4.39
CA PHE A 12 -1.81 -5.22 -5.18
C PHE A 12 -2.01 -6.69 -4.79
N LEU A 13 -3.21 -6.99 -4.28
CA LEU A 13 -3.57 -8.29 -3.72
C LEU A 13 -4.61 -8.96 -4.62
N PRO A 14 -4.20 -9.76 -5.62
CA PRO A 14 -5.12 -10.49 -6.48
C PRO A 14 -5.59 -11.79 -5.83
N GLN A 15 -6.81 -12.22 -6.14
CA GLN A 15 -7.37 -13.52 -5.78
C GLN A 15 -7.48 -13.80 -4.27
N VAL A 16 -7.57 -12.77 -3.45
CA VAL A 16 -7.81 -12.87 -2.01
C VAL A 16 -9.25 -12.46 -1.69
N ASN A 17 -9.78 -12.92 -0.57
CA ASN A 17 -11.03 -12.41 -0.03
C ASN A 17 -10.78 -11.20 0.89
N THR A 18 -11.85 -10.54 1.35
CA THR A 18 -11.77 -9.35 2.20
C THR A 18 -11.02 -9.62 3.51
N GLU A 19 -11.29 -10.75 4.16
CA GLU A 19 -10.64 -11.14 5.41
C GLU A 19 -9.13 -11.36 5.21
N GLN A 20 -8.74 -12.03 4.13
CA GLN A 20 -7.33 -12.22 3.79
C GLN A 20 -6.63 -10.88 3.51
N ALA A 21 -7.29 -9.96 2.80
CA ALA A 21 -6.73 -8.64 2.54
C ALA A 21 -6.54 -7.83 3.84
N GLU A 22 -7.53 -7.87 4.75
CA GLU A 22 -7.44 -7.21 6.07
C GLU A 22 -6.33 -7.81 6.92
N ASN A 23 -6.25 -9.14 7.00
CA ASN A 23 -5.22 -9.84 7.75
C ASN A 23 -3.82 -9.51 7.21
N THR A 24 -3.67 -9.47 5.88
CA THR A 24 -2.40 -9.10 5.24
C THR A 24 -1.95 -7.70 5.67
N VAL A 25 -2.83 -6.71 5.59
CA VAL A 25 -2.50 -5.33 5.94
C VAL A 25 -2.27 -5.16 7.44
N SER A 26 -3.08 -5.81 8.28
CA SER A 26 -2.89 -5.81 9.74
C SER A 26 -1.53 -6.40 10.13
N ASN A 27 -1.17 -7.54 9.52
CA ASN A 27 0.12 -8.19 9.79
C ASN A 27 1.30 -7.29 9.40
N VAL A 28 1.23 -6.60 8.26
CA VAL A 28 2.28 -5.65 7.86
C VAL A 28 2.44 -4.53 8.89
N ILE A 29 1.32 -3.96 9.35
CA ILE A 29 1.36 -2.89 10.36
C ILE A 29 1.92 -3.42 11.69
N GLU A 30 1.55 -4.63 12.10
CA GLU A 30 2.03 -5.23 13.34
C GLU A 30 3.51 -5.60 13.26
N GLN A 31 3.94 -6.26 12.18
CA GLN A 31 5.35 -6.59 11.97
C GLN A 31 6.23 -5.35 11.92
N PHE A 32 5.80 -4.30 11.22
CA PHE A 32 6.51 -3.03 11.23
C PHE A 32 6.68 -2.48 12.64
N LYS A 33 5.62 -2.54 13.48
CA LYS A 33 5.70 -2.14 14.89
C LYS A 33 6.71 -2.97 15.68
N GLU A 34 6.72 -4.28 15.48
CA GLU A 34 7.67 -5.19 16.15
C GLU A 34 9.10 -4.87 15.76
N ILE A 35 9.38 -4.67 14.47
CA ILE A 35 10.71 -4.35 13.97
C ILE A 35 11.23 -3.03 14.57
N ILE A 36 10.39 -2.00 14.64
CA ILE A 36 10.80 -0.70 15.18
C ILE A 36 10.86 -0.62 16.70
N GLN A 37 10.23 -1.55 17.44
CA GLN A 37 10.24 -1.54 18.91
C GLN A 37 11.61 -1.83 19.50
N ASP A 38 12.47 -2.55 18.79
CA ASP A 38 13.83 -2.87 19.25
C ASP A 38 14.80 -1.68 19.13
N ASP A 39 14.42 -0.64 18.41
CA ASP A 39 15.27 0.55 18.22
C ASP A 39 14.78 1.71 19.09
N SER A 40 15.60 2.10 20.06
CA SER A 40 15.26 3.16 21.04
C SER A 40 15.08 4.55 20.43
N GLU A 41 15.49 4.75 19.18
CA GLU A 41 15.37 6.03 18.46
C GLU A 41 14.10 6.12 17.61
N THR A 42 13.39 5.00 17.37
CA THR A 42 12.29 4.89 16.39
C THR A 42 10.87 4.91 16.97
N HIS A 43 10.71 5.17 18.27
CA HIS A 43 9.41 5.14 18.96
C HIS A 43 8.28 6.01 18.37
N PHE A 44 8.53 6.73 17.28
CA PHE A 44 7.59 7.66 16.68
C PHE A 44 7.22 7.34 15.23
N ALA A 45 7.60 6.18 14.72
CA ALA A 45 7.17 5.77 13.39
C ALA A 45 5.78 5.12 13.43
N ALA A 46 4.93 5.44 12.46
CA ALA A 46 3.59 4.90 12.32
C ALA A 46 3.34 4.48 10.87
N LEU A 47 2.85 3.26 10.66
CA LEU A 47 2.45 2.77 9.36
C LEU A 47 0.94 2.91 9.20
N SER A 48 0.49 3.58 8.15
CA SER A 48 -0.92 3.78 7.85
C SER A 48 -1.26 3.22 6.48
N ALA A 49 -2.45 2.62 6.32
CA ALA A 49 -2.86 2.05 5.06
C ALA A 49 -4.27 2.45 4.62
N GLY A 50 -4.42 2.74 3.32
CA GLY A 50 -5.71 2.92 2.66
C GLY A 50 -6.00 1.76 1.73
N MET A 51 -7.17 1.14 1.85
CA MET A 51 -7.56 -0.06 1.13
C MET A 51 -8.73 0.19 0.19
N LEU A 52 -8.66 -0.38 -1.00
CA LEU A 52 -9.73 -0.37 -1.98
C LEU A 52 -9.99 -1.79 -2.51
N MET A 53 -11.24 -2.22 -2.51
CA MET A 53 -11.68 -3.33 -3.34
C MET A 53 -11.89 -2.83 -4.77
N CYS A 54 -11.05 -3.27 -5.71
CA CYS A 54 -11.10 -2.83 -7.09
C CYS A 54 -12.34 -3.38 -7.79
N THR A 55 -12.97 -2.53 -8.60
CA THR A 55 -14.11 -2.90 -9.45
C THR A 55 -13.68 -2.97 -10.92
N ARG A 56 -14.51 -3.56 -11.77
CA ARG A 56 -14.24 -3.68 -13.22
C ARG A 56 -14.01 -2.35 -13.93
N ASN A 57 -14.53 -1.28 -13.37
CA ASN A 57 -14.50 0.05 -14.00
C ASN A 57 -13.36 0.92 -13.45
N ASP A 58 -12.60 0.44 -12.46
CA ASP A 58 -11.52 1.22 -11.88
C ASP A 58 -10.28 1.15 -12.78
N THR A 59 -9.92 2.27 -13.38
CA THR A 59 -8.57 2.42 -13.92
C THR A 59 -7.57 2.45 -12.78
N PHE A 60 -6.29 2.26 -13.07
CA PHE A 60 -5.25 2.39 -12.05
C PHE A 60 -5.31 3.76 -11.35
N ALA A 61 -5.51 4.84 -12.10
CA ALA A 61 -5.62 6.19 -11.55
C ALA A 61 -6.82 6.36 -10.61
N ASP A 62 -7.98 5.76 -10.96
CA ASP A 62 -9.17 5.78 -10.11
C ASP A 62 -8.95 4.98 -8.83
N ALA A 63 -8.37 3.79 -8.95
CA ALA A 63 -8.07 2.92 -7.81
C ALA A 63 -7.07 3.59 -6.85
N TYR A 64 -6.00 4.16 -7.39
CA TYR A 64 -5.02 4.92 -6.64
C TYR A 64 -5.66 6.07 -5.86
N ALA A 65 -6.43 6.93 -6.55
CA ALA A 65 -7.09 8.09 -5.93
C ALA A 65 -8.08 7.69 -4.81
N LYS A 66 -8.72 6.53 -4.94
CA LYS A 66 -9.62 5.99 -3.91
C LYS A 66 -8.86 5.46 -2.71
N ALA A 67 -7.78 4.69 -2.94
CA ALA A 67 -6.93 4.18 -1.86
C ALA A 67 -6.24 5.32 -1.09
N ASP A 68 -5.77 6.36 -1.79
CA ASP A 68 -5.19 7.56 -1.19
C ASP A 68 -6.19 8.29 -0.26
N LYS A 69 -7.45 8.42 -0.67
CA LYS A 69 -8.49 9.00 0.19
C LYS A 69 -8.71 8.19 1.46
N ALA A 70 -8.68 6.87 1.37
CA ALA A 70 -8.77 6.00 2.53
C ALA A 70 -7.56 6.17 3.46
N LEU A 71 -6.37 6.25 2.89
CA LEU A 71 -5.14 6.52 3.63
C LEU A 71 -5.18 7.88 4.33
N TYR A 72 -5.60 8.92 3.63
CA TYR A 72 -5.76 10.25 4.21
C TYR A 72 -6.71 10.24 5.43
N TYR A 73 -7.81 9.49 5.34
CA TYR A 73 -8.72 9.32 6.47
C TYR A 73 -8.03 8.70 7.68
N VAL A 74 -7.22 7.65 7.49
CA VAL A 74 -6.45 7.02 8.58
C VAL A 74 -5.48 8.03 9.22
N LYS A 75 -4.76 8.80 8.39
CA LYS A 75 -3.82 9.84 8.87
C LYS A 75 -4.51 10.89 9.75
N GLN A 76 -5.76 11.24 9.45
CA GLN A 76 -6.54 12.21 10.23
C GLN A 76 -7.15 11.61 11.51
N ASN A 77 -7.29 10.29 11.62
CA ASN A 77 -7.98 9.59 12.69
C ASN A 77 -7.08 8.73 13.58
N GLY A 78 -5.84 9.17 13.81
CA GLY A 78 -4.95 8.56 14.80
C GLY A 78 -3.81 7.74 14.23
N LYS A 79 -3.70 7.60 12.91
CA LYS A 79 -2.60 6.87 12.22
C LYS A 79 -2.46 5.42 12.67
N ASN A 80 -1.41 4.73 12.22
CA ASN A 80 -1.05 3.38 12.66
C ASN A 80 -2.20 2.36 12.60
N ASN A 81 -2.97 2.44 11.51
CA ASN A 81 -4.16 1.64 11.26
C ASN A 81 -4.43 1.58 9.75
N TYR A 82 -5.50 0.89 9.34
CA TYR A 82 -6.00 0.92 7.97
C TYR A 82 -7.47 1.35 7.91
N SER A 83 -7.93 1.75 6.72
CA SER A 83 -9.33 2.02 6.44
C SER A 83 -9.68 1.63 5.01
N TRP A 84 -10.93 1.20 4.85
CA TRP A 84 -11.52 0.94 3.54
C TRP A 84 -12.09 2.21 2.93
N TYR A 85 -11.84 2.44 1.64
CA TYR A 85 -12.45 3.54 0.90
C TYR A 85 -13.98 3.54 1.01
N ASN A 86 -14.61 2.37 0.91
CA ASN A 86 -16.07 2.21 0.92
C ASN A 86 -16.70 2.41 2.32
N GLN A 87 -15.91 2.43 3.38
CA GLN A 87 -16.38 2.67 4.75
C GLN A 87 -16.31 4.14 5.17
N ILE A 88 -15.69 4.98 4.34
CA ILE A 88 -15.56 6.41 4.62
C ILE A 88 -16.87 7.11 4.26
N HIS A 89 -17.59 7.60 5.26
CA HIS A 89 -18.69 8.51 5.05
C HIS A 89 -18.14 9.91 4.72
N TYR A 90 -18.26 10.31 3.45
CA TYR A 90 -17.77 11.60 2.98
C TYR A 90 -18.49 12.78 3.62
N GLY A 91 -17.84 13.41 4.61
CA GLY A 91 -17.98 14.84 4.79
C GLY A 91 -17.11 15.54 3.75
N ASN A 92 -17.70 16.42 2.95
CA ASN A 92 -17.09 17.15 1.86
C ASN A 92 -15.68 17.67 2.19
N THR A 93 -14.66 17.17 1.53
CA THR A 93 -13.40 17.90 1.36
C THR A 93 -12.90 17.70 -0.06
N ALA A 94 -12.87 18.82 -0.76
CA ALA A 94 -12.44 18.96 -2.14
C ALA A 94 -10.90 18.88 -2.25
N ASN A 95 -10.48 18.34 -3.41
CA ASN A 95 -9.22 18.62 -4.11
C ASN A 95 -7.92 18.29 -3.40
N THR A 96 -7.37 17.14 -3.73
CA THR A 96 -5.93 17.00 -3.84
C THR A 96 -5.61 16.55 -5.28
N SER A 97 -5.17 17.49 -6.10
CA SER A 97 -4.54 17.20 -7.39
C SER A 97 -3.14 16.70 -7.09
N LEU A 98 -2.98 15.39 -7.12
CA LEU A 98 -1.68 14.74 -6.99
C LEU A 98 -0.78 15.12 -8.16
N ASP A 99 0.38 15.60 -7.82
CA ASP A 99 1.44 15.94 -8.77
C ASP A 99 2.13 14.66 -9.27
N LEU A 100 1.48 14.00 -10.25
CA LEU A 100 1.94 12.76 -10.91
C LEU A 100 3.34 12.89 -11.54
N LYS A 101 3.91 14.11 -11.55
CA LYS A 101 5.23 14.39 -12.16
C LYS A 101 6.42 14.09 -11.23
N GLN A 102 6.23 14.02 -9.91
CA GLN A 102 7.31 13.72 -8.99
C GLN A 102 7.64 12.22 -8.90
N ILE A 103 6.69 11.37 -9.27
CA ILE A 103 6.78 9.91 -9.15
C ILE A 103 7.71 9.29 -10.23
N ALA A 104 7.94 9.98 -11.34
CA ALA A 104 8.67 9.42 -12.49
C ALA A 104 10.19 9.28 -12.30
N ASN A 105 10.77 9.82 -11.23
CA ASN A 105 12.24 10.00 -11.14
C ASN A 105 13.00 9.03 -10.22
N SER A 106 12.33 8.07 -9.56
CA SER A 106 13.00 7.25 -8.52
C SER A 106 13.17 5.77 -8.85
N LEU A 107 13.32 5.41 -10.13
CA LEU A 107 13.30 4.00 -10.54
C LEU A 107 14.66 3.47 -10.97
N GLN A 108 15.33 2.70 -10.11
CA GLN A 108 16.30 1.63 -10.51
C GLN A 108 16.74 0.76 -9.35
N LYS A 109 16.26 -0.50 -9.29
CA LYS A 109 17.04 -1.68 -8.89
C LYS A 109 16.18 -2.95 -8.90
N SER A 110 16.61 -3.99 -9.60
CA SER A 110 16.01 -5.33 -9.61
C SER A 110 16.84 -6.32 -8.81
N GLY A 111 16.21 -7.15 -8.00
CA GLY A 111 16.79 -8.25 -7.24
C GLY A 111 15.84 -9.46 -7.16
N SER A 112 16.35 -10.64 -6.84
CA SER A 112 15.59 -11.90 -6.75
C SER A 112 14.91 -12.03 -5.37
N TYR A 113 13.62 -12.41 -5.31
CA TYR A 113 12.79 -12.33 -4.10
C TYR A 113 12.11 -13.65 -3.73
N SER A 114 12.05 -13.93 -2.42
CA SER A 114 11.01 -14.74 -1.77
C SER A 114 10.12 -13.73 -1.01
N GLY A 115 8.79 -13.75 -1.22
CA GLY A 115 7.87 -12.80 -0.59
C GLY A 115 7.08 -11.96 -1.59
N ALA A 116 6.78 -10.72 -1.24
CA ALA A 116 6.08 -9.82 -2.14
C ALA A 116 6.93 -9.49 -3.38
N LEU A 117 6.35 -9.59 -4.57
CA LEU A 117 7.03 -9.17 -5.79
C LEU A 117 7.17 -7.64 -5.80
N HIS A 118 8.39 -7.16 -5.65
CA HIS A 118 8.70 -5.74 -5.74
C HIS A 118 8.87 -5.35 -7.21
N LEU A 119 8.09 -4.38 -7.65
CA LEU A 119 8.08 -3.88 -9.02
C LEU A 119 8.37 -2.38 -9.03
N GLU A 120 9.02 -1.92 -10.08
CA GLU A 120 9.01 -0.50 -10.38
C GLU A 120 7.61 -0.02 -10.74
N TYR A 121 7.31 1.24 -10.49
CA TYR A 121 5.99 1.83 -10.72
C TYR A 121 5.40 1.52 -12.11
N ARG A 122 6.21 1.64 -13.15
CA ARG A 122 5.80 1.36 -14.53
C ARG A 122 5.37 -0.10 -14.73
N ASP A 123 6.13 -1.02 -14.17
CA ASP A 123 5.84 -2.45 -14.29
C ASP A 123 4.69 -2.86 -13.37
N PHE A 124 4.60 -2.26 -12.20
CA PHE A 124 3.44 -2.41 -11.30
C PHE A 124 2.14 -1.97 -11.99
N THR A 125 2.12 -0.81 -12.64
CA THR A 125 0.94 -0.32 -13.37
C THR A 125 0.53 -1.28 -14.48
N ARG A 126 1.48 -1.82 -15.25
CA ARG A 126 1.22 -2.83 -16.30
C ARG A 126 0.68 -4.13 -15.72
N GLN A 127 1.25 -4.59 -14.62
CA GLN A 127 0.77 -5.78 -13.92
C GLN A 127 -0.64 -5.57 -13.37
N TYR A 128 -0.92 -4.41 -12.79
CA TYR A 128 -2.27 -4.04 -12.36
C TYR A 128 -3.26 -4.15 -13.53
N GLU A 129 -2.99 -3.50 -14.65
CA GLU A 129 -3.88 -3.50 -15.81
C GLU A 129 -4.11 -4.93 -16.35
N TYR A 130 -3.06 -5.74 -16.43
CA TYR A 130 -3.14 -7.13 -16.90
C TYR A 130 -3.98 -7.99 -15.96
N ILE A 131 -3.70 -7.97 -14.66
CA ILE A 131 -4.43 -8.75 -13.66
C ILE A 131 -5.87 -8.25 -13.53
N HIS A 132 -6.10 -6.96 -13.64
CA HIS A 132 -7.44 -6.37 -13.62
C HIS A 132 -8.31 -6.87 -14.78
N GLN A 133 -7.74 -7.07 -15.98
CA GLN A 133 -8.44 -7.71 -17.10
C GLN A 133 -8.75 -9.19 -16.81
N LEU A 134 -7.80 -9.94 -16.24
CA LEU A 134 -8.03 -11.34 -15.84
C LEU A 134 -9.10 -11.44 -14.75
N MET A 135 -9.08 -10.57 -13.76
CA MET A 135 -10.08 -10.46 -12.71
C MET A 135 -11.50 -10.29 -13.28
N THR A 136 -11.63 -9.42 -14.27
CA THR A 136 -12.91 -9.19 -14.96
C THR A 136 -13.44 -10.44 -15.66
N ARG A 137 -12.55 -11.24 -16.26
CA ARG A 137 -12.92 -12.49 -16.97
C ARG A 137 -13.25 -13.64 -16.02
N ASN A 138 -12.53 -13.76 -14.92
CA ASN A 138 -12.61 -14.90 -14.01
C ASN A 138 -13.43 -14.62 -12.75
N GLN A 139 -14.01 -13.42 -12.60
CA GLN A 139 -14.78 -12.97 -11.43
C GLN A 139 -13.97 -13.05 -10.12
N TRP A 140 -12.69 -12.76 -10.17
CA TRP A 140 -11.82 -12.70 -9.00
C TRP A 140 -11.94 -11.34 -8.30
N ASN A 141 -11.77 -11.36 -6.98
CA ASN A 141 -11.57 -10.13 -6.23
C ASN A 141 -10.11 -9.71 -6.30
N CYS A 142 -9.86 -8.42 -6.29
CA CYS A 142 -8.54 -7.89 -6.04
C CYS A 142 -8.61 -6.56 -5.28
N TYR A 143 -7.54 -6.25 -4.59
CA TYR A 143 -7.46 -5.09 -3.73
C TYR A 143 -6.21 -4.29 -4.04
N LEU A 144 -6.34 -2.97 -4.06
CA LEU A 144 -5.22 -2.05 -4.06
C LEU A 144 -5.10 -1.45 -2.67
N VAL A 145 -3.91 -1.50 -2.11
CA VAL A 145 -3.59 -0.96 -0.79
C VAL A 145 -2.49 0.06 -0.95
N MET A 146 -2.69 1.24 -0.43
CA MET A 146 -1.68 2.28 -0.32
C MET A 146 -1.20 2.36 1.12
N VAL A 147 0.10 2.21 1.31
CA VAL A 147 0.74 2.22 2.63
C VAL A 147 1.71 3.38 2.69
N THR A 148 1.73 4.08 3.81
CA THR A 148 2.69 5.14 4.06
C THR A 148 3.18 5.09 5.49
N MET A 149 4.45 5.43 5.67
CA MET A 149 5.07 5.62 6.96
C MET A 149 5.11 7.11 7.31
N GLU A 150 4.86 7.43 8.55
CA GLU A 150 5.07 8.75 9.09
C GLU A 150 6.03 8.70 10.27
N THR A 151 7.07 9.51 10.23
CA THR A 151 8.03 9.68 11.32
C THR A 151 8.13 11.14 11.74
N VAL A 152 8.61 11.40 12.95
CA VAL A 152 8.87 12.76 13.44
C VAL A 152 10.20 13.28 12.90
N GLN A 153 11.08 12.39 12.42
CA GLN A 153 12.38 12.70 11.83
C GLN A 153 12.46 12.13 10.42
N ASP A 154 13.61 12.24 9.77
CA ASP A 154 13.82 11.83 8.38
C ASP A 154 13.39 10.38 8.13
N THR A 155 12.57 10.14 7.09
CA THR A 155 11.93 8.84 6.82
C THR A 155 12.87 7.81 6.20
N LEU A 156 14.03 8.22 5.72
CA LEU A 156 14.98 7.37 4.99
C LEU A 156 15.50 6.14 5.76
N PRO A 157 15.73 6.19 7.09
CA PRO A 157 16.27 5.04 7.83
C PRO A 157 15.34 3.82 7.88
N TYR A 158 14.02 3.97 7.69
CA TYR A 158 13.02 2.94 7.96
C TYR A 158 12.44 2.26 6.71
N ILE A 159 13.01 2.51 5.56
CA ILE A 159 12.53 1.91 4.31
C ILE A 159 12.82 0.42 4.26
N GLU A 160 13.99 0.01 4.77
CA GLU A 160 14.40 -1.38 4.82
C GLU A 160 13.46 -2.19 5.72
N GLU A 161 12.99 -1.62 6.83
CA GLU A 161 12.05 -2.25 7.76
C GLU A 161 10.66 -2.42 7.14
N ILE A 162 10.19 -1.49 6.31
CA ILE A 162 8.94 -1.67 5.57
C ILE A 162 9.11 -2.75 4.49
N GLU A 163 10.22 -2.74 3.76
CA GLU A 163 10.51 -3.77 2.76
C GLU A 163 10.58 -5.15 3.41
N GLU A 164 11.20 -5.28 4.58
CA GLU A 164 11.24 -6.51 5.38
C GLU A 164 9.83 -6.95 5.80
N ALA A 165 9.00 -6.05 6.34
CA ALA A 165 7.61 -6.36 6.69
C ALA A 165 6.78 -6.79 5.49
N LEU A 166 7.03 -6.23 4.31
CA LEU A 166 6.37 -6.62 3.06
C LEU A 166 6.86 -7.97 2.52
N ASP A 167 8.12 -8.32 2.74
CA ASP A 167 8.68 -9.60 2.31
C ASP A 167 8.09 -10.78 3.09
N HIS A 168 7.82 -10.59 4.39
CA HIS A 168 7.16 -11.59 5.22
C HIS A 168 5.69 -11.85 4.83
N MET A 169 5.03 -10.94 4.10
CA MET A 169 3.66 -11.17 3.61
C MET A 169 3.54 -12.35 2.64
N GLY A 170 4.55 -12.62 1.84
CA GLY A 170 4.54 -13.70 0.86
C GLY A 170 4.52 -15.09 1.51
N GLU A 171 4.99 -15.22 2.73
CA GLU A 171 4.99 -16.47 3.50
C GLU A 171 3.61 -16.79 4.10
N ALA A 172 2.80 -15.78 4.35
CA ALA A 172 1.47 -15.94 4.98
C ALA A 172 0.34 -16.29 4.00
N ILE A 173 0.59 -16.22 2.68
CA ILE A 173 -0.43 -16.46 1.62
C ILE A 173 -0.29 -17.87 1.01
N GLN A 174 0.71 -18.65 1.39
CA GLN A 174 0.81 -20.07 1.05
C GLN A 174 -0.05 -20.93 2.00
#